data_bcd88d52fa291fca74639c38afc16aca
#
_entry.id   bcd88d52fa291fca74639c38afc16aca
#
_cell.length_a   1.000
_cell.length_b   1.000
_cell.length_c   1.000
_cell.angle_alpha   90.00
_cell.angle_beta   90.00
_cell.angle_gamma   90.00
#
_symmetry.space_group_name_H-M   'P 1'
#
loop_
_entity.id
_entity.type
_entity.pdbx_description
1 polymer ?
#
loop_
_entity_poly.entity_id
_entity_poly.type
_entity_poly.pdbx_seq_one_letter_code
_entity_poly.pdbx_strand_id
1 'polypeptide(L)'
;MNPAWQMDFWLRPDSRSLNCRMRITNESSHVLPMYWWSNIAVPEFEGGRIVMPADSAYRYTLNEEGCGVVDRTSIPCVDGTDISYYKNIKTQVDYFFDLDQNAPHYIANIDSNGFGLLHLSTKRLQSRKLFSWGSNVGSNNWQRFLTENAGRYVEIQAGLAKTQYGCTPMPPHTAWEWMEQYGPIQLSPSLSWNDLQAQATSV
;
A
#
# COMPACT_ATOMS: atom_id res chain seq x y z
N MET A 1 8.63 28.06 1.00
CA MET A 1 8.01 27.87 2.34
C MET A 1 7.70 26.39 2.50
N ASN A 2 8.01 25.82 3.65
CA ASN A 2 7.76 24.41 3.91
C ASN A 2 6.44 24.27 4.68
N PRO A 3 5.56 23.31 4.38
CA PRO A 3 4.40 23.03 5.20
C PRO A 3 4.84 22.56 6.59
N ALA A 4 4.07 22.92 7.62
CA ALA A 4 4.24 22.34 8.95
C ALA A 4 3.57 20.96 8.97
N TRP A 5 4.14 20.01 9.71
CA TRP A 5 3.55 18.70 9.88
C TRP A 5 3.72 18.18 11.31
N GLN A 6 2.80 17.33 11.72
CA GLN A 6 2.81 16.63 13.00
C GLN A 6 2.35 15.20 12.78
N MET A 7 3.05 14.25 13.42
CA MET A 7 2.70 12.85 13.44
C MET A 7 2.62 12.37 14.88
N ASP A 8 1.49 11.82 15.26
CA ASP A 8 1.23 11.29 16.59
C ASP A 8 1.04 9.76 16.49
N PHE A 9 1.71 9.01 17.35
CA PHE A 9 1.55 7.57 17.50
C PHE A 9 1.03 7.23 18.86
N TRP A 10 0.08 6.30 18.93
CA TRP A 10 -0.35 5.76 20.22
C TRP A 10 -0.83 4.32 20.12
N LEU A 11 -0.57 3.57 21.16
CA LEU A 11 -1.06 2.21 21.35
C LEU A 11 -1.87 2.20 22.66
N ARG A 12 -3.16 1.86 22.57
CA ARG A 12 -4.01 1.76 23.76
C ARG A 12 -3.70 0.45 24.50
N PRO A 13 -3.80 0.44 25.85
CA PRO A 13 -3.48 -0.75 26.63
C PRO A 13 -4.33 -1.98 26.28
N ASP A 14 -5.55 -1.75 25.81
CA ASP A 14 -6.55 -2.75 25.42
C ASP A 14 -6.58 -3.05 23.91
N SER A 15 -5.68 -2.46 23.13
CA SER A 15 -5.64 -2.58 21.67
C SER A 15 -4.40 -3.35 21.20
N ARG A 16 -4.57 -4.13 20.14
CA ARG A 16 -3.47 -4.75 19.39
C ARG A 16 -3.06 -3.95 18.17
N SER A 17 -3.67 -2.77 17.95
CA SER A 17 -3.45 -1.94 16.78
C SER A 17 -2.77 -0.64 17.17
N LEU A 18 -1.64 -0.37 16.50
CA LEU A 18 -0.98 0.94 16.55
C LEU A 18 -1.78 1.93 15.74
N ASN A 19 -2.05 3.09 16.32
CA ASN A 19 -2.70 4.19 15.63
C ASN A 19 -1.68 5.29 15.30
N CYS A 20 -1.84 5.90 14.16
CA CYS A 20 -1.06 7.05 13.72
C CYS A 20 -2.02 8.13 13.23
N ARG A 21 -1.82 9.35 13.71
CA ARG A 21 -2.49 10.55 13.20
C ARG A 21 -1.46 11.39 12.50
N MET A 22 -1.73 11.79 11.27
CA MET A 22 -0.93 12.73 10.52
C MET A 22 -1.70 14.03 10.32
N ARG A 23 -1.04 15.15 10.54
CA ARG A 23 -1.54 16.50 10.22
C ARG A 23 -0.51 17.25 9.42
N ILE A 24 -0.93 17.87 8.31
CA ILE A 24 -0.12 18.79 7.51
C ILE A 24 -0.87 20.14 7.45
N THR A 25 -0.13 21.24 7.62
CA THR A 25 -0.67 22.58 7.56
C THR A 25 0.09 23.41 6.53
N ASN A 26 -0.66 23.98 5.59
CA ASN A 26 -0.17 25.00 4.68
C ASN A 26 -0.49 26.38 5.25
N GLU A 27 0.48 27.02 5.89
CA GLU A 27 0.34 28.37 6.46
C GLU A 27 0.62 29.48 5.45
N SER A 28 1.04 29.13 4.24
CA SER A 28 1.36 30.09 3.20
C SER A 28 0.12 30.64 2.50
N SER A 29 0.28 31.74 1.78
CA SER A 29 -0.76 32.34 0.91
C SER A 29 -0.84 31.69 -0.47
N HIS A 30 -0.13 30.57 -0.70
CA HIS A 30 -0.06 29.90 -2.00
C HIS A 30 -0.56 28.46 -1.91
N VAL A 31 -1.06 27.93 -3.03
CA VAL A 31 -1.31 26.50 -3.18
C VAL A 31 0.02 25.75 -3.19
N LEU A 32 0.14 24.70 -2.38
CA LEU A 32 1.34 23.85 -2.34
C LEU A 32 1.04 22.48 -2.96
N PRO A 33 1.96 21.93 -3.77
CA PRO A 33 1.85 20.56 -4.26
C PRO A 33 2.15 19.61 -3.09
N MET A 34 1.10 19.00 -2.52
CA MET A 34 1.26 18.13 -1.38
C MET A 34 1.50 16.69 -1.83
N TYR A 35 2.54 16.09 -1.28
CA TYR A 35 2.96 14.73 -1.52
C TYR A 35 3.13 14.00 -0.18
N TRP A 36 2.48 12.85 -0.02
CA TRP A 36 2.63 12.00 1.15
C TRP A 36 2.35 10.54 0.78
N TRP A 37 3.22 9.66 1.27
CA TRP A 37 3.06 8.20 1.22
C TRP A 37 3.57 7.62 2.54
N SER A 38 2.73 6.87 3.22
CA SER A 38 3.19 5.96 4.27
C SER A 38 3.65 4.66 3.63
N ASN A 39 4.70 4.07 4.20
CA ASN A 39 5.30 2.84 3.70
C ASN A 39 5.64 1.93 4.87
N ILE A 40 5.30 0.65 4.73
CA ILE A 40 5.70 -0.40 5.66
C ILE A 40 6.22 -1.61 4.88
N ALA A 41 7.42 -2.07 5.23
CA ALA A 41 7.96 -3.33 4.76
C ALA A 41 7.31 -4.48 5.56
N VAL A 42 6.73 -5.43 4.86
CA VAL A 42 6.11 -6.62 5.45
C VAL A 42 6.75 -7.89 4.89
N PRO A 43 6.85 -8.97 5.68
CA PRO A 43 7.46 -10.22 5.21
C PRO A 43 6.78 -10.77 3.97
N GLU A 44 7.58 -11.31 3.05
CA GLU A 44 7.13 -12.12 1.93
C GLU A 44 6.91 -13.56 2.40
N PHE A 45 5.70 -13.88 2.83
CA PHE A 45 5.36 -15.22 3.30
C PHE A 45 5.25 -16.23 2.14
N GLU A 46 5.59 -17.49 2.41
CA GLU A 46 5.29 -18.57 1.49
C GLU A 46 3.78 -18.78 1.41
N GLY A 47 3.20 -18.77 0.18
CA GLY A 47 1.76 -18.79 -0.01
C GLY A 47 1.00 -17.56 0.49
N GLY A 48 1.73 -16.48 0.84
CA GLY A 48 1.13 -15.25 1.33
C GLY A 48 0.47 -14.42 0.23
N ARG A 49 -0.53 -13.62 0.62
CA ARG A 49 -1.34 -12.79 -0.26
C ARG A 49 -1.47 -11.36 0.25
N ILE A 50 -1.61 -10.45 -0.72
CA ILE A 50 -2.07 -9.07 -0.46
C ILE A 50 -3.57 -8.98 -0.75
N VAL A 51 -4.31 -8.34 0.14
CA VAL A 51 -5.77 -8.15 0.03
C VAL A 51 -6.10 -6.67 0.18
N MET A 52 -6.89 -6.12 -0.73
CA MET A 52 -7.37 -4.75 -0.72
C MET A 52 -8.71 -4.64 -1.49
N PRO A 53 -9.56 -3.63 -1.23
CA PRO A 53 -10.87 -3.49 -1.85
C PRO A 53 -10.77 -2.78 -3.22
N ALA A 54 -10.11 -3.41 -4.18
CA ALA A 54 -9.95 -2.89 -5.53
C ALA A 54 -10.02 -4.00 -6.57
N ASP A 55 -10.51 -3.67 -7.78
CA ASP A 55 -10.61 -4.57 -8.93
C ASP A 55 -9.69 -4.12 -10.08
N SER A 56 -8.97 -3.03 -9.88
CA SER A 56 -7.98 -2.53 -10.83
C SER A 56 -6.83 -1.81 -10.13
N ALA A 57 -5.72 -1.69 -10.84
CA ALA A 57 -4.53 -0.96 -10.39
C ALA A 57 -3.89 -0.22 -11.56
N TYR A 58 -3.15 0.84 -11.23
CA TYR A 58 -2.16 1.42 -12.13
C TYR A 58 -0.85 0.70 -11.89
N ARG A 59 -0.37 -0.02 -12.91
CA ARG A 59 0.91 -0.72 -12.88
C ARG A 59 2.01 0.17 -13.43
N TYR A 60 3.09 0.33 -12.69
CA TYR A 60 4.30 0.97 -13.19
C TYR A 60 5.38 -0.05 -13.44
N THR A 61 5.92 -0.05 -14.65
CA THR A 61 7.03 -0.89 -15.07
C THR A 61 8.03 -0.05 -15.87
N LEU A 62 9.22 -0.60 -16.08
CA LEU A 62 10.18 -0.07 -17.03
C LEU A 62 10.01 -0.83 -18.35
N ASN A 63 9.97 -0.10 -19.46
CA ASN A 63 10.06 -0.71 -20.80
C ASN A 63 11.50 -1.13 -21.14
N GLU A 64 11.70 -1.71 -22.30
CA GLU A 64 13.02 -2.18 -22.76
C GLU A 64 14.07 -1.06 -22.87
N GLU A 65 13.63 0.18 -23.05
CA GLU A 65 14.48 1.37 -23.11
C GLU A 65 14.77 1.96 -21.73
N GLY A 66 14.24 1.36 -20.66
CA GLY A 66 14.36 1.86 -19.28
C GLY A 66 13.45 3.06 -18.96
N CYS A 67 12.50 3.37 -19.84
CA CYS A 67 11.51 4.41 -19.58
C CYS A 67 10.34 3.87 -18.75
N GLY A 68 9.86 4.68 -17.81
CA GLY A 68 8.69 4.34 -17.00
C GLY A 68 7.41 4.34 -17.83
N VAL A 69 6.63 3.28 -17.70
CA VAL A 69 5.30 3.14 -18.32
C VAL A 69 4.28 2.87 -17.24
N VAL A 70 3.14 3.58 -17.32
CA VAL A 70 2.00 3.36 -16.43
C VAL A 70 0.83 2.89 -17.27
N ASP A 71 0.28 1.73 -16.95
CA ASP A 71 -0.94 1.19 -17.54
C ASP A 71 -1.97 0.84 -16.46
N ARG A 72 -3.25 0.89 -16.80
CA ARG A 72 -4.33 0.43 -15.91
C ARG A 72 -4.64 -1.02 -16.23
N THR A 73 -4.61 -1.86 -15.22
CA THR A 73 -4.84 -3.29 -15.33
C THR A 73 -5.91 -3.79 -14.36
N SER A 74 -6.61 -4.86 -14.72
CA SER A 74 -7.52 -5.55 -13.80
C SER A 74 -6.73 -6.41 -12.83
N ILE A 75 -7.24 -6.55 -11.60
CA ILE A 75 -6.68 -7.43 -10.57
C ILE A 75 -7.76 -8.41 -10.06
N PRO A 76 -7.40 -9.54 -9.45
CA PRO A 76 -6.04 -9.95 -9.07
C PRO A 76 -5.20 -10.51 -10.24
N CYS A 77 -5.79 -10.82 -11.40
CA CYS A 77 -5.08 -11.42 -12.52
C CYS A 77 -4.57 -10.36 -13.50
N VAL A 78 -3.24 -10.27 -13.61
CA VAL A 78 -2.53 -9.39 -14.54
C VAL A 78 -1.73 -10.27 -15.50
N ASP A 79 -1.99 -10.14 -16.81
CA ASP A 79 -1.34 -10.95 -17.85
C ASP A 79 -1.37 -12.47 -17.53
N GLY A 80 -2.53 -12.95 -17.04
CA GLY A 80 -2.74 -14.36 -16.66
C GLY A 80 -2.12 -14.77 -15.32
N THR A 81 -1.52 -13.85 -14.57
CA THR A 81 -0.88 -14.09 -13.27
C THR A 81 -1.68 -13.46 -12.13
N ASP A 82 -2.07 -14.26 -11.14
CA ASP A 82 -2.67 -13.73 -9.90
C ASP A 82 -1.58 -13.03 -9.06
N ILE A 83 -1.56 -11.69 -9.11
CA ILE A 83 -0.58 -10.84 -8.42
C ILE A 83 -0.90 -10.64 -6.94
N SER A 84 -2.07 -11.06 -6.48
CA SER A 84 -2.37 -11.05 -5.05
C SER A 84 -1.40 -11.98 -4.28
N TYR A 85 -0.98 -13.06 -4.90
CA TYR A 85 0.15 -13.88 -4.44
C TYR A 85 1.45 -13.27 -4.97
N TYR A 86 2.07 -12.39 -4.19
CA TYR A 86 3.26 -11.64 -4.62
C TYR A 86 4.44 -12.52 -5.05
N LYS A 87 4.52 -13.78 -4.62
CA LYS A 87 5.50 -14.77 -5.10
C LYS A 87 5.36 -15.09 -6.61
N ASN A 88 4.21 -14.84 -7.20
CA ASN A 88 3.99 -14.98 -8.65
C ASN A 88 4.66 -13.86 -9.45
N ILE A 89 4.94 -12.72 -8.81
CA ILE A 89 5.56 -11.56 -9.45
C ILE A 89 7.05 -11.87 -9.71
N LYS A 90 7.48 -11.74 -10.96
CA LYS A 90 8.84 -12.11 -11.39
C LYS A 90 9.82 -10.94 -11.43
N THR A 91 9.32 -9.75 -11.76
CA THR A 91 10.13 -8.55 -11.91
C THR A 91 9.68 -7.46 -10.96
N GLN A 92 10.56 -6.54 -10.65
CA GLN A 92 10.22 -5.36 -9.86
C GLN A 92 9.04 -4.62 -10.47
N VAL A 93 8.06 -4.27 -9.62
CA VAL A 93 6.83 -3.60 -10.05
C VAL A 93 6.17 -2.83 -8.92
N ASP A 94 5.50 -1.75 -9.29
CA ASP A 94 4.56 -1.02 -8.47
C ASP A 94 3.14 -1.24 -8.97
N TYR A 95 2.24 -1.62 -8.05
CA TYR A 95 0.80 -1.65 -8.29
C TYR A 95 0.12 -0.62 -7.38
N PHE A 96 -0.40 0.45 -7.96
CA PHE A 96 -1.21 1.45 -7.26
C PHE A 96 -2.67 1.08 -7.41
N PHE A 97 -3.29 0.56 -6.35
CA PHE A 97 -4.66 0.07 -6.37
C PHE A 97 -5.66 1.21 -6.47
N ASP A 98 -6.57 1.12 -7.45
CA ASP A 98 -7.59 2.15 -7.73
C ASP A 98 -8.82 1.88 -6.85
N LEU A 99 -8.80 2.40 -5.64
CA LEU A 99 -9.88 2.23 -4.66
C LEU A 99 -11.11 3.05 -5.06
N ASP A 100 -12.31 2.45 -4.89
CA ASP A 100 -13.54 3.22 -4.87
C ASP A 100 -13.55 4.14 -3.64
N GLN A 101 -13.98 5.39 -3.84
CA GLN A 101 -14.03 6.39 -2.75
C GLN A 101 -14.99 6.01 -1.61
N ASN A 102 -15.97 5.15 -1.89
CA ASN A 102 -16.93 4.67 -0.89
C ASN A 102 -16.47 3.38 -0.21
N ALA A 103 -15.49 2.66 -0.78
CA ALA A 103 -14.92 1.47 -0.17
C ALA A 103 -14.14 1.81 1.11
N PRO A 104 -13.96 0.85 2.02
CA PRO A 104 -12.99 0.97 3.11
C PRO A 104 -11.57 1.08 2.53
N HIS A 105 -10.74 1.96 3.11
CA HIS A 105 -9.38 2.20 2.64
C HIS A 105 -8.39 1.34 3.42
N TYR A 106 -8.18 0.10 2.99
CA TYR A 106 -7.25 -0.85 3.62
C TYR A 106 -6.34 -1.56 2.61
N ILE A 107 -5.27 -2.13 3.14
CA ILE A 107 -4.45 -3.16 2.51
C ILE A 107 -3.98 -4.13 3.59
N ALA A 108 -4.04 -5.41 3.32
CA ALA A 108 -3.58 -6.46 4.23
C ALA A 108 -2.54 -7.35 3.56
N ASN A 109 -1.54 -7.78 4.33
CA ASN A 109 -0.62 -8.85 3.98
C ASN A 109 -0.91 -10.04 4.90
N ILE A 110 -1.31 -11.18 4.34
CA ILE A 110 -1.61 -12.39 5.10
C ILE A 110 -0.72 -13.55 4.68
N ASP A 111 -0.40 -14.44 5.61
CA ASP A 111 0.30 -15.69 5.37
C ASP A 111 -0.61 -16.78 4.80
N SER A 112 -0.08 -18.00 4.60
CA SER A 112 -0.83 -19.16 4.11
C SER A 112 -1.91 -19.65 5.08
N ASN A 113 -1.88 -19.24 6.35
CA ASN A 113 -2.92 -19.53 7.36
C ASN A 113 -3.94 -18.39 7.48
N GLY A 114 -3.75 -17.32 6.72
CA GLY A 114 -4.61 -16.14 6.71
C GLY A 114 -4.33 -15.14 7.83
N PHE A 115 -3.29 -15.34 8.64
CA PHE A 115 -2.89 -14.38 9.66
C PHE A 115 -1.92 -13.35 9.08
N GLY A 116 -2.04 -12.10 9.51
CA GLY A 116 -1.14 -11.07 9.01
C GLY A 116 -1.38 -9.68 9.55
N LEU A 117 -0.92 -8.69 8.77
CA LEU A 117 -1.02 -7.27 9.09
C LEU A 117 -2.10 -6.60 8.22
N LEU A 118 -2.98 -5.86 8.86
CA LEU A 118 -3.92 -4.92 8.25
C LEU A 118 -3.39 -3.50 8.43
N HIS A 119 -3.31 -2.75 7.34
CA HIS A 119 -3.19 -1.30 7.34
C HIS A 119 -4.53 -0.69 6.88
N LEU A 120 -5.13 0.09 7.73
CA LEU A 120 -6.39 0.80 7.51
C LEU A 120 -6.16 2.30 7.60
N SER A 121 -6.91 3.11 6.85
CA SER A 121 -6.87 4.56 7.03
C SER A 121 -8.22 5.23 6.79
N THR A 122 -8.32 6.49 7.20
CA THR A 122 -9.39 7.38 6.75
C THR A 122 -9.24 7.71 5.26
N LYS A 123 -10.32 8.13 4.62
CA LYS A 123 -10.44 8.28 3.16
C LYS A 123 -9.53 9.34 2.51
N ARG A 124 -8.83 10.15 3.29
CA ARG A 124 -7.89 11.14 2.74
C ARG A 124 -6.72 10.48 2.03
N LEU A 125 -6.25 9.33 2.48
CA LEU A 125 -5.29 8.51 1.75
C LEU A 125 -6.06 7.72 0.67
N GLN A 126 -6.04 8.23 -0.57
CA GLN A 126 -6.89 7.78 -1.67
C GLN A 126 -6.43 6.49 -2.32
N SER A 127 -5.19 6.09 -2.12
CA SER A 127 -4.58 4.95 -2.79
C SER A 127 -3.97 3.96 -1.81
N ARG A 128 -3.85 2.72 -2.28
CA ARG A 128 -3.00 1.67 -1.71
C ARG A 128 -2.02 1.22 -2.76
N LYS A 129 -0.83 0.80 -2.32
CA LYS A 129 0.21 0.35 -3.23
C LYS A 129 0.85 -0.92 -2.71
N LEU A 130 1.15 -1.83 -3.63
CA LEU A 130 2.09 -2.92 -3.45
C LEU A 130 3.34 -2.60 -4.27
N PHE A 131 4.49 -2.55 -3.60
CA PHE A 131 5.78 -2.68 -4.26
C PHE A 131 6.32 -4.08 -4.04
N SER A 132 6.66 -4.76 -5.12
CA SER A 132 7.34 -6.05 -5.08
C SER A 132 8.65 -5.98 -5.85
N TRP A 133 9.71 -6.49 -5.24
CA TRP A 133 11.00 -6.70 -5.93
C TRP A 133 10.90 -7.74 -7.05
N GLY A 134 9.92 -8.65 -6.95
CA GLY A 134 9.88 -9.84 -7.79
C GLY A 134 10.92 -10.88 -7.38
N SER A 135 11.08 -11.93 -8.21
CA SER A 135 11.87 -13.12 -7.86
C SER A 135 13.04 -13.41 -8.81
N ASN A 136 13.40 -12.47 -9.72
CA ASN A 136 14.56 -12.64 -10.58
C ASN A 136 15.89 -12.52 -9.79
N VAL A 137 17.01 -12.83 -10.45
CA VAL A 137 18.36 -12.83 -9.82
C VAL A 137 18.72 -11.44 -9.27
N GLY A 138 18.48 -10.38 -10.04
CA GLY A 138 18.76 -9.01 -9.62
C GLY A 138 17.95 -8.61 -8.39
N SER A 139 16.66 -8.90 -8.40
CA SER A 139 15.75 -8.69 -7.27
C SER A 139 16.20 -9.41 -6.00
N ASN A 140 16.61 -10.67 -6.13
CA ASN A 140 17.12 -11.45 -5.01
C ASN A 140 18.42 -10.87 -4.44
N ASN A 141 19.30 -10.35 -5.29
CA ASN A 141 20.53 -9.69 -4.85
C ASN A 141 20.23 -8.42 -4.07
N TRP A 142 19.31 -7.58 -4.59
CA TRP A 142 18.90 -6.36 -3.90
C TRP A 142 18.24 -6.65 -2.55
N GLN A 143 17.34 -7.62 -2.50
CA GLN A 143 16.69 -8.00 -1.24
C GLN A 143 17.72 -8.46 -0.17
N ARG A 144 18.66 -9.34 -0.55
CA ARG A 144 19.72 -9.78 0.37
C ARG A 144 20.58 -8.63 0.87
N PHE A 145 20.94 -7.71 -0.02
CA PHE A 145 21.74 -6.53 0.33
C PHE A 145 20.98 -5.60 1.29
N LEU A 146 19.73 -5.27 0.98
CA LEU A 146 18.94 -4.31 1.78
C LEU A 146 18.50 -4.86 3.13
N THR A 147 18.34 -6.17 3.26
CA THR A 147 17.87 -6.80 4.51
C THR A 147 19.01 -7.45 5.32
N GLU A 148 20.24 -7.35 4.86
CA GLU A 148 21.39 -8.05 5.48
C GLU A 148 21.10 -9.55 5.70
N ASN A 149 20.40 -10.18 4.74
CA ASN A 149 19.91 -11.56 4.78
C ASN A 149 18.80 -11.85 5.82
N ALA A 150 18.14 -10.83 6.38
CA ALA A 150 17.04 -11.03 7.33
C ALA A 150 15.75 -11.58 6.70
N GLY A 151 15.71 -11.74 5.36
CA GLY A 151 14.57 -12.31 4.63
C GLY A 151 14.03 -11.39 3.54
N ARG A 152 13.03 -11.90 2.82
CA ARG A 152 12.39 -11.18 1.73
C ARG A 152 11.21 -10.36 2.26
N TYR A 153 10.92 -9.23 1.60
CA TYR A 153 9.82 -8.36 1.95
C TYR A 153 9.14 -7.80 0.70
N VAL A 154 7.92 -7.37 0.86
CA VAL A 154 7.19 -6.47 -0.02
C VAL A 154 6.85 -5.19 0.76
N GLU A 155 6.53 -4.13 0.05
CA GLU A 155 6.09 -2.89 0.70
C GLU A 155 4.60 -2.69 0.43
N ILE A 156 3.85 -2.44 1.51
CA ILE A 156 2.47 -1.96 1.43
C ILE A 156 2.45 -0.49 1.82
N GLN A 157 1.74 0.31 1.02
CA GLN A 157 1.80 1.76 1.12
C GLN A 157 0.41 2.38 0.99
N ALA A 158 0.27 3.62 1.50
CA ALA A 158 -0.91 4.43 1.32
C ALA A 158 -0.54 5.88 0.98
N GLY A 159 -1.25 6.51 0.06
CA GLY A 159 -0.92 7.82 -0.45
C GLY A 159 -2.07 8.78 -0.59
N LEU A 160 -1.76 10.09 -0.54
CA LEU A 160 -2.70 11.18 -0.80
C LEU A 160 -3.19 11.22 -2.25
N ALA A 161 -2.32 10.84 -3.19
CA ALA A 161 -2.63 10.79 -4.61
C ALA A 161 -2.87 9.34 -5.06
N LYS A 162 -3.43 9.13 -6.25
CA LYS A 162 -3.68 7.80 -6.83
C LYS A 162 -2.39 7.04 -7.15
N THR A 163 -1.32 7.77 -7.49
CA THR A 163 0.01 7.20 -7.76
C THR A 163 1.09 8.08 -7.15
N GLN A 164 2.32 7.56 -7.07
CA GLN A 164 3.48 8.34 -6.60
C GLN A 164 3.99 9.38 -7.61
N TYR A 165 3.44 9.42 -8.82
CA TYR A 165 3.78 10.38 -9.87
C TYR A 165 2.92 11.65 -9.83
N GLY A 166 1.98 11.74 -8.88
CA GLY A 166 1.09 12.87 -8.67
C GLY A 166 1.25 13.50 -7.30
N CYS A 167 0.89 14.77 -7.21
CA CYS A 167 0.69 15.49 -5.96
C CYS A 167 -0.74 16.03 -5.88
N THR A 168 -1.20 16.33 -4.68
CA THR A 168 -2.52 16.91 -4.46
C THR A 168 -2.36 18.40 -4.11
N PRO A 169 -3.00 19.32 -4.86
CA PRO A 169 -2.90 20.74 -4.56
C PRO A 169 -3.56 21.06 -3.21
N MET A 170 -2.77 21.53 -2.27
CA MET A 170 -3.23 21.94 -0.95
C MET A 170 -3.47 23.45 -0.92
N PRO A 171 -4.72 23.90 -0.69
CA PRO A 171 -5.04 25.33 -0.66
C PRO A 171 -4.25 26.09 0.41
N PRO A 172 -4.10 27.44 0.25
CA PRO A 172 -3.50 28.27 1.27
C PRO A 172 -4.31 28.24 2.57
N HIS A 173 -3.64 28.46 3.70
CA HIS A 173 -4.21 28.55 5.04
C HIS A 173 -5.12 27.34 5.40
N THR A 174 -4.71 26.14 4.98
CA THR A 174 -5.48 24.89 5.15
C THR A 174 -4.70 23.87 5.95
N ALA A 175 -5.38 23.11 6.77
CA ALA A 175 -4.84 21.93 7.44
C ALA A 175 -5.55 20.67 6.92
N TRP A 176 -4.75 19.65 6.63
CA TRP A 176 -5.24 18.30 6.31
C TRP A 176 -4.86 17.34 7.42
N GLU A 177 -5.75 16.41 7.70
CA GLU A 177 -5.58 15.44 8.76
C GLU A 177 -6.15 14.10 8.33
N TRP A 178 -5.48 13.01 8.75
CA TRP A 178 -5.96 11.65 8.57
C TRP A 178 -5.44 10.73 9.66
N MET A 179 -6.08 9.58 9.73
CA MET A 179 -5.73 8.50 10.65
C MET A 179 -5.29 7.29 9.87
N GLU A 180 -4.28 6.60 10.39
CA GLU A 180 -3.85 5.28 9.95
C GLU A 180 -3.84 4.33 11.14
N GLN A 181 -4.16 3.07 10.91
CA GLN A 181 -4.12 2.02 11.91
C GLN A 181 -3.41 0.80 11.35
N TYR A 182 -2.54 0.22 12.15
CA TYR A 182 -1.78 -0.98 11.84
C TYR A 182 -2.09 -2.03 12.89
N GLY A 183 -2.65 -3.16 12.51
CA GLY A 183 -3.08 -4.18 13.45
C GLY A 183 -3.10 -5.59 12.86
N PRO A 184 -3.28 -6.62 13.69
CA PRO A 184 -3.42 -7.98 13.21
C PRO A 184 -4.74 -8.17 12.48
N ILE A 185 -4.74 -9.08 11.49
CA ILE A 185 -5.94 -9.56 10.81
C ILE A 185 -5.88 -11.07 10.67
N GLN A 186 -7.05 -11.72 10.70
CA GLN A 186 -7.22 -13.14 10.41
C GLN A 186 -8.30 -13.30 9.34
N LEU A 187 -7.92 -13.82 8.18
CA LEU A 187 -8.82 -14.12 7.06
C LEU A 187 -8.76 -15.59 6.70
N SER A 188 -9.70 -16.06 5.90
CA SER A 188 -9.73 -17.44 5.36
C SER A 188 -9.00 -17.46 4.01
N PRO A 189 -7.74 -17.88 3.93
CA PRO A 189 -6.89 -17.68 2.74
C PRO A 189 -7.35 -18.47 1.51
N SER A 190 -8.19 -19.51 1.69
CA SER A 190 -8.75 -20.34 0.63
C SER A 190 -9.96 -19.72 -0.08
N LEU A 191 -10.49 -18.61 0.40
CA LEU A 191 -11.62 -17.93 -0.23
C LEU A 191 -11.26 -17.38 -1.61
N SER A 192 -12.29 -17.25 -2.47
CA SER A 192 -12.17 -16.51 -3.71
C SER A 192 -11.73 -15.06 -3.46
N TRP A 193 -11.24 -14.39 -4.50
CA TRP A 193 -10.81 -12.97 -4.37
C TRP A 193 -11.91 -12.08 -3.78
N ASN A 194 -13.12 -12.16 -4.34
CA ASN A 194 -14.24 -11.32 -3.91
C ASN A 194 -14.71 -11.64 -2.48
N ASP A 195 -14.75 -12.92 -2.11
CA ASP A 195 -15.15 -13.33 -0.76
C ASP A 195 -14.09 -12.90 0.28
N LEU A 196 -12.81 -12.96 -0.09
CA LEU A 196 -11.72 -12.53 0.76
C LEU A 196 -11.76 -11.01 1.01
N GLN A 197 -12.05 -10.23 -0.04
CA GLN A 197 -12.27 -8.78 0.09
C GLN A 197 -13.49 -8.48 0.98
N ALA A 198 -14.60 -9.20 0.80
CA ALA A 198 -15.80 -9.05 1.61
C ALA A 198 -15.53 -9.38 3.09
N GLN A 199 -14.80 -10.48 3.36
CA GLN A 199 -14.39 -10.84 4.72
C GLN A 199 -13.50 -9.75 5.35
N ALA A 200 -12.50 -9.27 4.63
CA ALA A 200 -11.60 -8.21 5.13
C ALA A 200 -12.32 -6.88 5.38
N THR A 201 -13.39 -6.60 4.64
CA THR A 201 -14.23 -5.41 4.82
C THR A 201 -15.11 -5.49 6.08
N SER A 202 -15.41 -6.70 6.55
CA SER A 202 -16.29 -6.94 7.72
C SER A 202 -15.55 -6.94 9.07
N VAL A 203 -14.23 -6.89 9.05
CA VAL A 203 -13.36 -6.85 10.24
C VAL A 203 -13.09 -5.42 10.68
#